data_d14384f4a4b61f0c52e3e3f68d9e671a
#
_entry.id   d14384f4a4b61f0c52e3e3f68d9e671a
#
_cell.length_a   1.000
_cell.length_b   1.000
_cell.length_c   1.000
_cell.angle_alpha   90.00
_cell.angle_beta   90.00
_cell.angle_gamma   90.00
#
_symmetry.space_group_name_H-M   'P 1'
#
loop_
_entity.id
_entity.type
_entity.pdbx_description
1 polymer ?
#
loop_
_entity_poly.entity_id
_entity_poly.type
_entity_poly.pdbx_seq_one_letter_code
_entity_poly.pdbx_strand_id
1 'polypeptide(L)'
;MENFFNDSGGGPANMEQRFTEALKEYYQRNTQLELIRNNGDLQFSGSIVRYSLSPQAVVSSGDPNLPDRAGQMRLTIAVEVEYINMSNEEENKKQTFTFFQDYDPRSVTLLDVENQLVEDIFETIIQDIFTATVANW
;
A
#
# COMPACT_ATOMS: atom_id res chain seq x y z
N MET A 1 -8.14 -13.06 9.22
CA MET A 1 -7.76 -12.14 8.11
C MET A 1 -8.00 -12.83 6.78
N GLU A 2 -8.81 -12.21 5.96
CA GLU A 2 -9.13 -12.75 4.64
C GLU A 2 -8.10 -12.32 3.59
N ASN A 3 -8.06 -13.03 2.47
CA ASN A 3 -7.21 -12.64 1.36
C ASN A 3 -7.75 -11.38 0.70
N PHE A 4 -6.85 -10.46 0.38
CA PHE A 4 -7.21 -9.27 -0.37
C PHE A 4 -7.30 -9.61 -1.86
N PHE A 5 -8.05 -8.77 -2.58
CA PHE A 5 -8.23 -8.91 -4.02
C PHE A 5 -7.53 -7.78 -4.75
N ASN A 6 -7.21 -8.00 -6.02
CA ASN A 6 -6.70 -6.93 -6.88
C ASN A 6 -7.79 -6.49 -7.85
N ASP A 7 -8.45 -5.40 -7.52
CA ASP A 7 -9.50 -4.80 -8.35
C ASP A 7 -8.98 -3.59 -9.14
N SER A 8 -7.67 -3.33 -9.09
CA SER A 8 -7.08 -2.17 -9.76
C SER A 8 -6.96 -2.32 -11.28
N GLY A 9 -6.92 -3.55 -11.76
CA GLY A 9 -6.69 -3.85 -13.17
C GLY A 9 -5.23 -3.79 -13.59
N GLY A 10 -4.29 -3.56 -12.67
CA GLY A 10 -2.88 -3.45 -12.99
C GLY A 10 -1.98 -4.07 -11.94
N GLY A 11 -0.68 -3.85 -12.09
CA GLY A 11 0.31 -4.32 -11.15
C GLY A 11 0.90 -5.68 -11.48
N PRO A 12 1.95 -6.09 -10.73
CA PRO A 12 2.60 -7.38 -10.92
C PRO A 12 1.68 -8.54 -10.55
N ALA A 13 1.99 -9.71 -11.08
CA ALA A 13 1.24 -10.92 -10.78
C ALA A 13 1.27 -11.22 -9.27
N ASN A 14 0.14 -11.65 -8.74
CA ASN A 14 -0.02 -12.02 -7.32
C ASN A 14 0.26 -10.86 -6.34
N MET A 15 0.11 -9.62 -6.79
CA MET A 15 0.32 -8.45 -5.96
C MET A 15 -0.56 -8.48 -4.69
N GLU A 16 -1.83 -8.86 -4.85
CA GLU A 16 -2.80 -8.95 -3.76
C GLU A 16 -2.41 -10.01 -2.72
N GLN A 17 -1.86 -11.14 -3.18
CA GLN A 17 -1.39 -12.19 -2.28
C GLN A 17 -0.17 -11.72 -1.49
N ARG A 18 0.76 -11.05 -2.15
CA ARG A 18 1.95 -10.49 -1.50
C ARG A 18 1.57 -9.45 -0.45
N PHE A 19 0.58 -8.61 -0.76
CA PHE A 19 0.06 -7.64 0.20
C PHE A 19 -0.55 -8.33 1.42
N THR A 20 -1.39 -9.33 1.19
CA THR A 20 -2.05 -10.09 2.27
C THR A 20 -1.03 -10.74 3.20
N GLU A 21 -0.02 -11.39 2.63
CA GLU A 21 1.01 -12.04 3.42
C GLU A 21 1.85 -11.04 4.21
N ALA A 22 2.21 -9.92 3.60
CA ALA A 22 2.98 -8.88 4.26
C ALA A 22 2.19 -8.25 5.42
N LEU A 23 0.90 -8.03 5.23
CA LEU A 23 0.02 -7.49 6.27
C LEU A 23 -0.10 -8.47 7.45
N LYS A 24 -0.33 -9.75 7.16
CA LYS A 24 -0.38 -10.79 8.19
C LYS A 24 0.92 -10.84 9.01
N GLU A 25 2.04 -10.85 8.32
CA GLU A 25 3.35 -10.91 8.95
C GLU A 25 3.61 -9.70 9.84
N TYR A 26 3.24 -8.51 9.38
CA TYR A 26 3.41 -7.29 10.15
C TYR A 26 2.62 -7.35 11.47
N TYR A 27 1.36 -7.80 11.41
CA TYR A 27 0.54 -7.93 12.62
C TYR A 27 1.09 -9.00 13.57
N GLN A 28 1.57 -10.11 13.05
CA GLN A 28 2.16 -11.17 13.88
C GLN A 28 3.40 -10.69 14.63
N ARG A 29 4.21 -9.85 13.98
CA ARG A 29 5.45 -9.34 14.60
C ARG A 29 5.21 -8.24 15.61
N ASN A 30 4.17 -7.45 15.42
CA ASN A 30 3.97 -6.22 16.18
C ASN A 30 2.80 -6.26 17.15
N THR A 31 2.11 -7.39 17.23
CA THR A 31 1.01 -7.59 18.19
C THR A 31 1.10 -8.98 18.80
N GLN A 32 0.32 -9.19 19.88
CA GLN A 32 0.13 -10.51 20.46
C GLN A 32 -1.13 -11.19 19.91
N LEU A 33 -1.73 -10.63 18.87
CA LEU A 33 -2.93 -11.19 18.27
C LEU A 33 -2.60 -12.47 17.51
N GLU A 34 -3.44 -13.48 17.71
CA GLU A 34 -3.38 -14.70 16.91
C GLU A 34 -4.10 -14.51 15.60
N LEU A 35 -3.50 -15.05 14.53
CA LEU A 35 -4.15 -15.08 13.23
C LEU A 35 -5.11 -16.27 13.17
N ILE A 36 -6.40 -15.94 13.08
CA ILE A 36 -7.47 -16.92 12.93
C ILE A 36 -8.15 -16.64 11.59
N ARG A 37 -8.32 -17.66 10.77
CA ARG A 37 -8.93 -17.52 9.44
C ARG A 37 -10.40 -17.10 9.51
N ASN A 38 -11.13 -17.66 10.46
CA ASN A 38 -12.56 -17.43 10.61
C ASN A 38 -12.88 -17.16 12.07
N ASN A 39 -13.88 -16.31 12.32
CA ASN A 39 -14.40 -16.02 13.66
C ASN A 39 -13.37 -15.43 14.63
N GLY A 40 -12.34 -14.77 14.11
CA GLY A 40 -11.42 -13.99 14.94
C GLY A 40 -12.12 -12.74 15.50
N ASP A 41 -11.62 -12.22 16.62
CA ASP A 41 -12.15 -10.99 17.22
C ASP A 41 -11.98 -9.79 16.30
N LEU A 42 -10.92 -9.78 15.50
CA LEU A 42 -10.63 -8.75 14.52
C LEU A 42 -10.59 -9.38 13.13
N GLN A 43 -11.32 -8.79 12.21
CA GLN A 43 -11.36 -9.25 10.82
C GLN A 43 -10.92 -8.14 9.89
N PHE A 44 -10.06 -8.48 8.95
CA PHE A 44 -9.60 -7.59 7.89
C PHE A 44 -9.97 -8.20 6.54
N SER A 45 -10.51 -7.39 5.68
CA SER A 45 -10.73 -7.74 4.29
C SER A 45 -10.57 -6.50 3.44
N GLY A 46 -10.45 -6.66 2.15
CA GLY A 46 -10.36 -5.52 1.26
C GLY A 46 -9.79 -5.86 -0.09
N SER A 47 -9.44 -4.81 -0.82
CA SER A 47 -8.93 -4.95 -2.17
C SER A 47 -7.98 -3.80 -2.52
N ILE A 48 -7.08 -4.08 -3.45
CA ILE A 48 -6.26 -3.06 -4.07
C ILE A 48 -7.14 -2.42 -5.15
N VAL A 49 -7.50 -1.15 -4.96
CA VAL A 49 -8.48 -0.47 -5.80
C VAL A 49 -7.84 0.46 -6.82
N ARG A 50 -6.55 0.75 -6.66
CA ARG A 50 -5.84 1.62 -7.59
C ARG A 50 -4.39 1.18 -7.74
N TYR A 51 -3.95 1.11 -8.96
CA TYR A 51 -2.55 0.96 -9.35
C TYR A 51 -2.38 1.86 -10.57
N SER A 52 -1.77 3.01 -10.39
CA SER A 52 -1.66 3.97 -11.48
C SER A 52 -0.25 4.52 -11.58
N LEU A 53 0.19 4.72 -12.82
CA LEU A 53 1.47 5.29 -13.14
C LEU A 53 1.20 6.63 -13.84
N SER A 54 1.76 7.71 -13.30
CA SER A 54 1.55 9.03 -13.87
C SER A 54 2.84 9.83 -13.94
N PRO A 55 3.06 10.60 -15.02
CA PRO A 55 4.21 11.49 -15.09
C PRO A 55 4.04 12.68 -14.14
N GLN A 56 5.16 13.09 -13.56
CA GLN A 56 5.23 14.29 -12.74
C GLN A 56 5.90 15.41 -13.52
N ALA A 57 5.51 16.64 -13.25
CA ALA A 57 6.03 17.80 -13.96
C ALA A 57 7.54 17.94 -13.81
N VAL A 58 8.20 18.44 -14.86
CA VAL A 58 9.61 18.83 -14.81
C VAL A 58 9.74 19.99 -13.83
N VAL A 59 10.69 19.89 -12.90
CA VAL A 59 10.96 20.94 -11.93
C VAL A 59 12.10 21.81 -12.44
N SER A 60 11.84 23.12 -12.58
CA SER A 60 12.87 24.08 -12.95
C SER A 60 13.88 24.20 -11.81
N SER A 61 15.19 24.24 -12.16
CA SER A 61 16.25 24.43 -11.19
C SER A 61 16.23 25.84 -10.57
N GLY A 62 15.58 26.81 -11.24
CA GLY A 62 15.60 28.20 -10.83
C GLY A 62 16.92 28.92 -11.14
N ASP A 63 17.90 28.21 -11.69
CA ASP A 63 19.20 28.74 -12.09
C ASP A 63 19.42 28.50 -13.58
N PRO A 64 19.59 29.58 -14.40
CA PRO A 64 19.76 29.42 -15.84
C PRO A 64 21.04 28.64 -16.24
N ASN A 65 21.96 28.47 -15.31
CA ASN A 65 23.19 27.70 -15.56
C ASN A 65 23.06 26.22 -15.20
N LEU A 66 21.94 25.82 -14.59
CA LEU A 66 21.69 24.43 -14.23
C LEU A 66 20.54 23.88 -15.07
N PRO A 67 20.63 22.62 -15.49
CA PRO A 67 19.53 22.00 -16.23
C PRO A 67 18.30 21.85 -15.32
N ASP A 68 17.11 21.92 -15.91
CA ASP A 68 15.89 21.59 -15.21
C ASP A 68 15.92 20.12 -14.78
N ARG A 69 15.29 19.85 -13.64
CA ARG A 69 15.10 18.47 -13.21
C ARG A 69 14.19 17.77 -14.19
N ALA A 70 14.58 16.57 -14.56
CA ALA A 70 13.73 15.70 -15.36
C ALA A 70 12.45 15.39 -14.61
N GLY A 71 11.36 15.22 -15.34
CA GLY A 71 10.12 14.69 -14.78
C GLY A 71 10.33 13.27 -14.29
N GLN A 72 9.64 12.93 -13.21
CA GLN A 72 9.65 11.58 -12.65
C GLN A 72 8.34 10.89 -12.96
N MET A 73 8.34 9.57 -12.88
CA MET A 73 7.12 8.78 -12.94
C MET A 73 6.69 8.44 -11.51
N ARG A 74 5.40 8.57 -11.27
CA ARG A 74 4.83 8.28 -9.95
C ARG A 74 3.94 7.05 -10.00
N LEU A 75 4.28 6.06 -9.20
CA LEU A 75 3.44 4.90 -8.97
C LEU A 75 2.59 5.15 -7.73
N THR A 76 1.27 5.10 -7.90
CA THR A 76 0.32 5.28 -6.80
C THR A 76 -0.48 4.00 -6.61
N ILE A 77 -0.55 3.53 -5.38
CA ILE A 77 -1.36 2.36 -5.02
C ILE A 77 -2.33 2.77 -3.92
N ALA A 78 -3.59 2.36 -4.07
CA ALA A 78 -4.61 2.55 -3.06
C ALA A 78 -5.21 1.21 -2.69
N VAL A 79 -5.37 0.99 -1.39
CA VAL A 79 -5.95 -0.23 -0.83
C VAL A 79 -7.14 0.15 0.03
N GLU A 80 -8.29 -0.41 -0.28
CA GLU A 80 -9.48 -0.25 0.54
C GLU A 80 -9.51 -1.39 1.56
N VAL A 81 -9.62 -1.03 2.83
CA VAL A 81 -9.58 -1.99 3.94
C VAL A 81 -10.87 -1.88 4.73
N GLU A 82 -11.51 -3.01 4.96
CA GLU A 82 -12.62 -3.12 5.89
C GLU A 82 -12.12 -3.81 7.16
N TYR A 83 -12.24 -3.12 8.26
CA TYR A 83 -11.84 -3.59 9.58
C TYR A 83 -13.07 -3.80 10.43
N ILE A 84 -13.26 -5.03 10.88
CA ILE A 84 -14.39 -5.41 11.72
C ILE A 84 -13.87 -5.88 13.07
N ASN A 85 -14.31 -5.21 14.13
CA ASN A 85 -14.03 -5.62 15.51
C ASN A 85 -15.29 -6.28 16.09
N MET A 86 -15.24 -7.60 16.24
CA MET A 86 -16.37 -8.37 16.73
C MET A 86 -16.68 -8.09 18.20
N SER A 87 -15.70 -7.60 18.96
CA SER A 87 -15.88 -7.27 20.38
C SER A 87 -16.42 -5.86 20.58
N ASN A 88 -16.27 -4.98 19.60
CA ASN A 88 -16.74 -3.60 19.68
C ASN A 88 -17.06 -3.10 18.27
N GLU A 89 -18.33 -3.22 17.90
CA GLU A 89 -18.81 -2.84 16.56
C GLU A 89 -18.64 -1.35 16.26
N GLU A 90 -18.53 -0.51 17.28
CA GLU A 90 -18.31 0.92 17.09
C GLU A 90 -16.94 1.22 16.48
N GLU A 91 -16.00 0.29 16.57
CA GLU A 91 -14.67 0.42 15.98
C GLU A 91 -14.59 -0.09 14.55
N ASN A 92 -15.69 -0.61 13.99
CA ASN A 92 -15.70 -1.05 12.60
C ASN A 92 -15.45 0.13 11.67
N LYS A 93 -14.56 -0.09 10.70
CA LYS A 93 -14.16 0.95 9.76
C LYS A 93 -13.98 0.39 8.37
N LYS A 94 -14.28 1.23 7.40
CA LYS A 94 -13.92 1.00 6.00
C LYS A 94 -13.18 2.23 5.54
N GLN A 95 -11.91 2.06 5.15
CA GLN A 95 -11.05 3.18 4.83
C GLN A 95 -10.13 2.83 3.66
N THR A 96 -9.83 3.81 2.85
CA THR A 96 -8.87 3.66 1.75
C THR A 96 -7.54 4.28 2.17
N PHE A 97 -6.48 3.50 2.00
CA PHE A 97 -5.12 3.93 2.28
C PHE A 97 -4.38 4.06 0.98
N THR A 98 -3.75 5.20 0.77
CA THR A 98 -3.06 5.52 -0.49
C THR A 98 -1.65 5.99 -0.19
N PHE A 99 -0.70 5.50 -0.97
CA PHE A 99 0.65 6.01 -0.96
C PHE A 99 1.25 5.94 -2.34
N PHE A 100 2.32 6.69 -2.55
CA PHE A 100 3.00 6.71 -3.84
C PHE A 100 4.51 6.71 -3.66
N GLN A 101 5.20 6.37 -4.74
CA GLN A 101 6.65 6.48 -4.82
C GLN A 101 7.05 6.85 -6.25
N ASP A 102 8.05 7.71 -6.35
CA ASP A 102 8.52 8.22 -7.64
C ASP A 102 9.81 7.53 -8.05
N TYR A 103 10.03 7.42 -9.35
CA TYR A 103 11.30 6.95 -9.90
C TYR A 103 11.66 7.75 -11.14
N ASP A 104 12.94 7.74 -11.48
CA ASP A 104 13.45 8.43 -12.67
C ASP A 104 13.41 7.47 -13.87
N PRO A 105 12.48 7.68 -14.83
CA PRO A 105 12.34 6.78 -15.97
C PRO A 105 13.53 6.80 -16.94
N ARG A 106 14.42 7.76 -16.79
CA ARG A 106 15.64 7.81 -17.60
C ARG A 106 16.76 6.94 -17.05
N SER A 107 16.74 6.70 -15.73
CA SER A 107 17.76 5.90 -15.07
C SER A 107 17.38 4.43 -15.01
N VAL A 108 16.08 4.12 -14.83
CA VAL A 108 15.56 2.77 -14.67
C VAL A 108 14.22 2.64 -15.38
N THR A 109 13.88 1.41 -15.77
CA THR A 109 12.54 1.13 -16.31
C THR A 109 11.62 0.69 -15.17
N LEU A 110 10.32 0.80 -15.38
CA LEU A 110 9.35 0.30 -14.40
C LEU A 110 9.58 -1.18 -14.10
N LEU A 111 9.86 -1.97 -15.15
CA LEU A 111 10.08 -3.41 -15.00
C LEU A 111 11.23 -3.71 -14.04
N ASP A 112 12.28 -2.88 -14.04
CA ASP A 112 13.44 -3.06 -13.17
C ASP A 112 13.13 -2.75 -11.70
N VAL A 113 12.24 -1.81 -11.44
CA VAL A 113 12.01 -1.27 -10.08
C VAL A 113 10.63 -1.57 -9.52
N GLU A 114 9.73 -2.12 -10.33
CA GLU A 114 8.33 -2.30 -9.93
C GLU A 114 8.18 -3.07 -8.62
N ASN A 115 8.86 -4.20 -8.48
CA ASN A 115 8.75 -5.00 -7.28
C ASN A 115 9.21 -4.24 -6.04
N GLN A 116 10.30 -3.50 -6.14
CA GLN A 116 10.81 -2.71 -5.01
C GLN A 116 9.87 -1.55 -4.67
N LEU A 117 9.35 -0.86 -5.68
CA LEU A 117 8.39 0.23 -5.47
C LEU A 117 7.12 -0.29 -4.79
N VAL A 118 6.60 -1.41 -5.26
CA VAL A 118 5.40 -2.03 -4.67
C VAL A 118 5.64 -2.41 -3.22
N GLU A 119 6.79 -3.03 -2.91
CA GLU A 119 7.14 -3.38 -1.54
C GLU A 119 7.22 -2.16 -0.63
N ASP A 120 7.88 -1.10 -1.09
CA ASP A 120 8.04 0.13 -0.30
C ASP A 120 6.69 0.81 -0.04
N ILE A 121 5.83 0.85 -1.06
CA ILE A 121 4.50 1.42 -0.93
C ILE A 121 3.65 0.58 0.02
N PHE A 122 3.68 -0.73 -0.12
CA PHE A 122 2.93 -1.65 0.75
C PHE A 122 3.36 -1.53 2.20
N GLU A 123 4.66 -1.43 2.45
CA GLU A 123 5.17 -1.26 3.81
C GLU A 123 4.57 -0.01 4.47
N THR A 124 4.54 1.10 3.76
CA THR A 124 3.97 2.34 4.28
C THR A 124 2.46 2.22 4.49
N ILE A 125 1.74 1.64 3.54
CA ILE A 125 0.29 1.42 3.66
C ILE A 125 -0.01 0.51 4.85
N ILE A 126 0.75 -0.56 5.03
CA ILE A 126 0.57 -1.50 6.14
C ILE A 126 0.78 -0.81 7.48
N GLN A 127 1.81 0.03 7.59
CA GLN A 127 2.03 0.81 8.81
C GLN A 127 0.86 1.75 9.09
N ASP A 128 0.30 2.37 8.06
CA ASP A 128 -0.86 3.25 8.20
C ASP A 128 -2.10 2.47 8.64
N ILE A 129 -2.32 1.29 8.08
CA ILE A 129 -3.42 0.41 8.50
C ILE A 129 -3.25 0.02 9.97
N PHE A 130 -2.06 -0.38 10.36
CA PHE A 130 -1.76 -0.76 11.74
C PHE A 130 -2.05 0.39 12.70
N THR A 131 -1.59 1.60 12.38
CA THR A 131 -1.81 2.79 13.20
C THR A 131 -3.30 3.12 13.32
N ALA A 132 -4.04 2.98 12.22
CA ALA A 132 -5.48 3.28 12.20
C ALA A 132 -6.32 2.25 12.95
N THR A 133 -5.79 1.05 13.18
CA THR A 133 -6.54 -0.06 13.79
C THR A 133 -6.02 -0.39 15.19
N VAL A 134 -5.01 -1.24 15.30
CA VAL A 134 -4.63 -1.82 16.60
C VAL A 134 -3.66 -0.97 17.42
N ALA A 135 -2.95 -0.03 16.81
CA ALA A 135 -2.02 0.82 17.55
C ALA A 135 -2.71 1.79 18.51
N ASN A 136 -4.01 1.99 18.35
CA ASN A 136 -4.83 2.86 19.20
C ASN A 136 -5.55 2.09 20.32
N TRP A 137 -5.17 0.88 20.55
CA TRP A 137 -5.78 0.05 21.60
C TRP A 137 -5.15 0.32 22.95
#